data_757e1e429766a5aa80a38abb4b41dcbd
#
_entry.id   757e1e429766a5aa80a38abb4b41dcbd
#
_cell.length_a   1.000
_cell.length_b   1.000
_cell.length_c   1.000
_cell.angle_alpha   90.00
_cell.angle_beta   90.00
_cell.angle_gamma   90.00
#
_symmetry.space_group_name_H-M   'P 1'
#
loop_
_entity.id
_entity.type
_entity.pdbx_description
1 polymer ?
#
loop_
_entity_poly.entity_id
_entity_poly.type
_entity_poly.pdbx_seq_one_letter_code
_entity_poly.pdbx_strand_id
1 'polypeptide(L)'
;MARGIERRKIFWDDQDRQSFLERLALILDETQTQCYAWALIPNHFHLLLRTSLTPLSKVMRRLMTGYAVTFNKRHKRSGHLFQNRYKSIVCEEDSYLLELIRYIHLNPLRAGLAKDLKELDKYPWTGHSAIMGKKNNFLIPKQQPNNFPFAGKRIAFSQFCPKTEKATINPENPVDPACHVAPGDGTGVKNKPLAEKTIEEVLLQFGDKLREARRRYRQFVKQGVDQGSRPDLQGGGLVRSAGGNKASLLGRKKEEREKGDARILGSGDFVNETLEQSETLLEKKYLAKRPIEELIEIVAGKLGLKPELICSENRQRQYSEARSLFAWLAVEEVGHPAAEVARFL
;
A
#
# COMPACT_ATOMS: atom_id res chain seq x y z
N MET A 1 5.23 6.92 -3.85
CA MET A 1 6.66 7.21 -4.11
C MET A 1 7.33 7.66 -2.82
N ALA A 2 8.54 7.18 -2.52
CA ALA A 2 9.39 7.74 -1.46
C ALA A 2 10.82 7.91 -1.98
N ARG A 3 11.54 8.90 -1.44
CA ARG A 3 12.85 9.33 -1.92
C ARG A 3 13.85 9.40 -0.75
N GLY A 4 15.12 9.11 -1.04
CA GLY A 4 16.21 9.25 -0.08
C GLY A 4 16.44 10.69 0.35
N ILE A 5 16.89 10.86 1.60
CA ILE A 5 17.27 12.15 2.15
C ILE A 5 18.33 12.81 1.25
N GLU A 6 18.21 14.11 0.99
CA GLU A 6 19.11 14.86 0.11
C GLU A 6 19.29 14.22 -1.28
N ARG A 7 18.29 13.49 -1.77
CA ARG A 7 18.34 12.70 -3.01
C ARG A 7 19.44 11.63 -3.02
N ARG A 8 19.99 11.25 -1.88
CA ARG A 8 20.98 10.17 -1.75
C ARG A 8 20.39 8.83 -2.15
N LYS A 9 21.25 7.91 -2.57
CA LYS A 9 20.87 6.54 -2.91
C LYS A 9 20.26 5.83 -1.70
N ILE A 10 19.14 5.15 -1.91
CA ILE A 10 18.48 4.25 -0.96
C ILE A 10 18.72 2.78 -1.35
N PHE A 11 19.26 2.54 -2.53
CA PHE A 11 19.73 1.24 -3.00
C PHE A 11 21.16 1.42 -3.49
N TRP A 12 22.13 0.88 -2.77
CA TRP A 12 23.54 0.95 -3.15
C TRP A 12 23.91 -0.16 -4.12
N ASP A 13 23.32 -1.35 -3.92
CA ASP A 13 23.55 -2.53 -4.74
C ASP A 13 22.26 -3.36 -4.94
N ASP A 14 22.41 -4.51 -5.60
CA ASP A 14 21.29 -5.40 -5.92
C ASP A 14 20.75 -6.14 -4.69
N GLN A 15 21.57 -6.35 -3.67
CA GLN A 15 21.13 -6.96 -2.41
C GLN A 15 20.16 -6.04 -1.65
N ASP A 16 20.38 -4.73 -1.70
CA ASP A 16 19.45 -3.75 -1.13
C ASP A 16 18.11 -3.80 -1.85
N ARG A 17 18.13 -3.83 -3.20
CA ARG A 17 16.90 -3.92 -4.01
C ARG A 17 16.15 -5.21 -3.75
N GLN A 18 16.86 -6.32 -3.67
CA GLN A 18 16.28 -7.62 -3.37
C GLN A 18 15.65 -7.64 -1.98
N SER A 19 16.36 -7.17 -0.95
CA SER A 19 15.84 -7.08 0.44
C SER A 19 14.59 -6.20 0.53
N PHE A 20 14.54 -5.10 -0.24
CA PHE A 20 13.36 -4.25 -0.33
C PHE A 20 12.16 -4.99 -0.94
N LEU A 21 12.34 -5.68 -2.08
CA LEU A 21 11.28 -6.39 -2.78
C LEU A 21 10.79 -7.63 -2.01
N GLU A 22 11.68 -8.36 -1.35
CA GLU A 22 11.31 -9.49 -0.49
C GLU A 22 10.45 -9.02 0.69
N ARG A 23 10.81 -7.91 1.33
CA ARG A 23 10.00 -7.29 2.39
C ARG A 23 8.64 -6.82 1.85
N LEU A 24 8.64 -6.16 0.69
CA LEU A 24 7.42 -5.73 0.04
C LEU A 24 6.51 -6.93 -0.25
N ALA A 25 7.03 -8.00 -0.83
CA ALA A 25 6.28 -9.22 -1.14
C ALA A 25 5.56 -9.80 0.09
N LEU A 26 6.26 -9.92 1.21
CA LEU A 26 5.69 -10.41 2.47
C LEU A 26 4.55 -9.49 2.97
N ILE A 27 4.76 -8.18 2.93
CA ILE A 27 3.75 -7.22 3.40
C ILE A 27 2.51 -7.26 2.49
N LEU A 28 2.70 -7.33 1.17
CA LEU A 28 1.61 -7.41 0.20
C LEU A 28 0.76 -8.66 0.40
N ASP A 29 1.41 -9.81 0.60
CA ASP A 29 0.73 -11.08 0.86
C ASP A 29 -0.05 -11.06 2.17
N GLU A 30 0.57 -10.63 3.27
CA GLU A 30 -0.07 -10.52 4.58
C GLU A 30 -1.24 -9.53 4.61
N THR A 31 -1.17 -8.44 3.85
CA THR A 31 -2.19 -7.39 3.82
C THR A 31 -3.18 -7.53 2.68
N GLN A 32 -3.02 -8.54 1.84
CA GLN A 32 -3.80 -8.74 0.61
C GLN A 32 -3.83 -7.49 -0.27
N THR A 33 -2.72 -6.75 -0.31
CA THR A 33 -2.54 -5.54 -1.11
C THR A 33 -1.98 -5.92 -2.48
N GLN A 34 -2.66 -5.56 -3.56
CA GLN A 34 -2.20 -5.81 -4.92
C GLN A 34 -1.18 -4.75 -5.36
N CYS A 35 -0.15 -5.18 -6.10
CA CYS A 35 0.86 -4.28 -6.67
C CYS A 35 0.88 -4.41 -8.19
N TYR A 36 0.28 -3.44 -8.88
CA TYR A 36 0.14 -3.41 -10.33
C TYR A 36 1.40 -2.97 -11.07
N ALA A 37 2.17 -2.07 -10.46
CA ALA A 37 3.43 -1.63 -11.02
C ALA A 37 4.42 -1.21 -9.93
N TRP A 38 5.70 -1.46 -10.21
CA TRP A 38 6.78 -1.00 -9.36
C TRP A 38 8.05 -0.74 -10.17
N ALA A 39 8.86 0.21 -9.69
CA ALA A 39 10.18 0.52 -10.24
C ALA A 39 11.09 1.04 -9.13
N LEU A 40 12.29 0.47 -9.04
CA LEU A 40 13.33 0.86 -8.11
C LEU A 40 14.41 1.65 -8.84
N ILE A 41 14.54 2.91 -8.47
CA ILE A 41 15.56 3.84 -8.95
C ILE A 41 16.58 4.03 -7.81
N PRO A 42 17.86 4.29 -8.06
CA PRO A 42 18.87 4.32 -7.00
C PRO A 42 18.51 5.14 -5.76
N ASN A 43 17.79 6.27 -5.93
CA ASN A 43 17.46 7.20 -4.85
C ASN A 43 15.97 7.33 -4.53
N HIS A 44 15.10 6.58 -5.19
CA HIS A 44 13.67 6.56 -4.92
C HIS A 44 13.00 5.32 -5.51
N PHE A 45 11.74 5.07 -5.13
CA PHE A 45 10.94 4.01 -5.72
C PHE A 45 9.52 4.49 -6.04
N HIS A 46 8.90 3.82 -6.99
CA HIS A 46 7.51 3.98 -7.37
C HIS A 46 6.76 2.67 -7.14
N LEU A 47 5.56 2.75 -6.59
CA LEU A 47 4.62 1.63 -6.43
C LEU A 47 3.24 2.09 -6.86
N LEU A 48 2.49 1.23 -7.55
CA LEU A 48 1.06 1.37 -7.81
C LEU A 48 0.36 0.25 -7.06
N LEU A 49 -0.41 0.61 -6.05
CA LEU A 49 -1.00 -0.33 -5.10
C LEU A 49 -2.51 -0.16 -5.05
N ARG A 50 -3.24 -1.30 -5.00
CA ARG A 50 -4.64 -1.35 -4.58
C ARG A 50 -4.66 -2.00 -3.20
N THR A 51 -5.03 -1.22 -2.18
CA THR A 51 -5.15 -1.72 -0.80
C THR A 51 -6.46 -2.48 -0.62
N SER A 52 -6.44 -3.47 0.26
CA SER A 52 -7.62 -4.15 0.77
C SER A 52 -8.05 -3.49 2.09
N LEU A 53 -8.38 -4.28 3.10
CA LEU A 53 -8.78 -3.78 4.43
C LEU A 53 -7.66 -3.05 5.19
N THR A 54 -6.41 -3.32 4.85
CA THR A 54 -5.27 -2.68 5.51
C THR A 54 -4.97 -1.32 4.88
N PRO A 55 -5.00 -0.22 5.65
CA PRO A 55 -4.71 1.12 5.14
C PRO A 55 -3.30 1.23 4.55
N LEU A 56 -3.16 2.02 3.48
CA LEU A 56 -1.86 2.28 2.82
C LEU A 56 -0.79 2.78 3.82
N SER A 57 -1.19 3.57 4.80
CA SER A 57 -0.29 4.08 5.84
C SER A 57 0.39 2.97 6.64
N LYS A 58 -0.35 1.90 6.97
CA LYS A 58 0.17 0.73 7.70
C LYS A 58 1.14 -0.08 6.83
N VAL A 59 0.77 -0.31 5.55
CA VAL A 59 1.63 -0.97 4.55
C VAL A 59 2.95 -0.22 4.39
N MET A 60 2.89 1.08 4.12
CA MET A 60 4.06 1.91 3.86
C MET A 60 4.94 2.12 5.10
N ARG A 61 4.36 2.26 6.30
CA ARG A 61 5.11 2.33 7.55
C ARG A 61 5.95 1.07 7.76
N ARG A 62 5.33 -0.12 7.62
CA ARG A 62 6.04 -1.41 7.77
C ARG A 62 7.16 -1.56 6.76
N LEU A 63 6.90 -1.21 5.50
CA LEU A 63 7.89 -1.29 4.43
C LEU A 63 9.07 -0.34 4.68
N MET A 64 8.80 0.95 4.84
CA MET A 64 9.85 1.97 4.91
C MET A 64 10.66 1.88 6.18
N THR A 65 10.03 1.71 7.34
CA THR A 65 10.74 1.56 8.63
C THR A 65 11.59 0.30 8.63
N GLY A 66 11.00 -0.85 8.26
CA GLY A 66 11.72 -2.10 8.25
C GLY A 66 12.90 -2.11 7.28
N TYR A 67 12.72 -1.51 6.08
CA TYR A 67 13.81 -1.38 5.12
C TYR A 67 14.91 -0.43 5.62
N ALA A 68 14.56 0.75 6.17
CA ALA A 68 15.53 1.70 6.68
C ALA A 68 16.41 1.10 7.80
N VAL A 69 15.82 0.32 8.71
CA VAL A 69 16.56 -0.39 9.77
C VAL A 69 17.54 -1.41 9.16
N THR A 70 17.07 -2.23 8.22
CA THR A 70 17.91 -3.24 7.56
C THR A 70 19.06 -2.59 6.76
N PHE A 71 18.76 -1.55 5.99
CA PHE A 71 19.73 -0.78 5.21
C PHE A 71 20.79 -0.13 6.11
N ASN A 72 20.36 0.59 7.16
CA ASN A 72 21.28 1.26 8.07
C ASN A 72 22.19 0.25 8.81
N LYS A 73 21.63 -0.89 9.26
CA LYS A 73 22.41 -1.95 9.87
C LYS A 73 23.45 -2.52 8.91
N ARG A 74 23.06 -2.82 7.67
CA ARG A 74 23.95 -3.39 6.65
C ARG A 74 25.08 -2.45 6.28
N HIS A 75 24.77 -1.17 6.12
CA HIS A 75 25.72 -0.15 5.68
C HIS A 75 26.38 0.64 6.82
N LYS A 76 26.21 0.20 8.07
CA LYS A 76 26.76 0.84 9.29
C LYS A 76 26.45 2.35 9.34
N ARG A 77 25.20 2.71 8.98
CA ARG A 77 24.69 4.08 8.98
C ARG A 77 23.75 4.34 10.17
N SER A 78 23.68 5.60 10.55
CA SER A 78 22.69 6.14 11.50
C SER A 78 21.85 7.23 10.83
N GLY A 79 20.69 7.55 11.44
CA GLY A 79 19.81 8.62 10.98
C GLY A 79 18.83 8.19 9.89
N HIS A 80 18.11 9.18 9.38
CA HIS A 80 17.03 8.95 8.41
C HIS A 80 17.55 8.48 7.05
N LEU A 81 16.89 7.48 6.47
CA LEU A 81 17.14 7.02 5.11
C LEU A 81 16.30 7.81 4.10
N PHE A 82 15.03 8.06 4.43
CA PHE A 82 14.08 8.74 3.57
C PHE A 82 13.93 10.21 3.95
N GLN A 83 13.76 11.06 2.94
CA GLN A 83 13.63 12.52 3.12
C GLN A 83 12.38 12.91 3.92
N ASN A 84 11.26 12.22 3.63
CA ASN A 84 9.95 12.43 4.25
C ASN A 84 9.20 11.11 4.32
N ARG A 85 7.95 11.17 4.79
CA ARG A 85 6.98 10.10 4.53
C ARG A 85 6.83 9.90 3.02
N TYR A 86 6.16 8.84 2.59
CA TYR A 86 5.83 8.64 1.18
C TYR A 86 4.85 9.71 0.68
N LYS A 87 4.94 10.03 -0.61
CA LYS A 87 3.90 10.78 -1.33
C LYS A 87 2.94 9.77 -1.96
N SER A 88 1.66 9.86 -1.63
CA SER A 88 0.58 9.07 -2.24
C SER A 88 -0.33 9.97 -3.05
N ILE A 89 -0.93 9.40 -4.09
CA ILE A 89 -1.95 9.99 -4.94
C ILE A 89 -3.00 8.90 -5.11
N VAL A 90 -4.25 9.20 -4.78
CA VAL A 90 -5.39 8.32 -5.09
C VAL A 90 -5.68 8.46 -6.57
N CYS A 91 -5.87 7.34 -7.27
CA CYS A 91 -6.07 7.34 -8.72
C CYS A 91 -7.40 6.68 -9.05
N GLU A 92 -8.16 7.31 -9.93
CA GLU A 92 -9.31 6.70 -10.58
C GLU A 92 -8.82 5.54 -11.46
N GLU A 93 -9.33 4.34 -11.20
CA GLU A 93 -8.75 3.12 -11.73
C GLU A 93 -8.96 3.02 -13.24
N ASP A 94 -10.19 3.07 -13.68
CA ASP A 94 -10.55 2.80 -15.09
C ASP A 94 -9.82 3.74 -16.08
N SER A 95 -9.69 5.00 -15.70
CA SER A 95 -9.11 6.02 -16.57
C SER A 95 -7.58 6.05 -16.56
N TYR A 96 -6.94 5.63 -15.46
CA TYR A 96 -5.51 5.89 -15.25
C TYR A 96 -4.64 4.66 -15.01
N LEU A 97 -5.23 3.48 -14.73
CA LEU A 97 -4.48 2.28 -14.35
C LEU A 97 -3.36 1.94 -15.34
N LEU A 98 -3.69 1.75 -16.61
CA LEU A 98 -2.73 1.34 -17.62
C LEU A 98 -1.67 2.42 -17.89
N GLU A 99 -2.08 3.70 -17.92
CA GLU A 99 -1.17 4.82 -18.10
C GLU A 99 -0.16 4.92 -16.94
N LEU A 100 -0.60 4.70 -15.71
CA LEU A 100 0.28 4.70 -14.53
C LEU A 100 1.21 3.49 -14.53
N ILE A 101 0.74 2.30 -14.92
CA ILE A 101 1.59 1.13 -15.10
C ILE A 101 2.69 1.44 -16.10
N ARG A 102 2.33 1.97 -17.29
CA ARG A 102 3.29 2.37 -18.33
C ARG A 102 4.26 3.41 -17.81
N TYR A 103 3.76 4.46 -17.17
CA TYR A 103 4.57 5.54 -16.62
C TYR A 103 5.60 5.02 -15.61
N ILE A 104 5.18 4.19 -14.65
CA ILE A 104 6.06 3.63 -13.62
C ILE A 104 7.09 2.69 -14.23
N HIS A 105 6.69 1.84 -15.15
CA HIS A 105 7.59 0.86 -15.77
C HIS A 105 8.64 1.50 -16.71
N LEU A 106 8.38 2.69 -17.25
CA LEU A 106 9.33 3.44 -18.05
C LEU A 106 10.32 4.28 -17.22
N ASN A 107 10.14 4.40 -15.90
CA ASN A 107 11.06 5.20 -15.07
C ASN A 107 12.53 4.76 -15.14
N PRO A 108 12.89 3.46 -15.18
CA PRO A 108 14.29 3.06 -15.35
C PRO A 108 14.90 3.54 -16.67
N LEU A 109 14.12 3.53 -17.77
CA LEU A 109 14.55 4.06 -19.05
C LEU A 109 14.79 5.58 -18.98
N ARG A 110 13.84 6.33 -18.40
CA ARG A 110 13.95 7.79 -18.22
C ARG A 110 15.07 8.19 -17.26
N ALA A 111 15.43 7.31 -16.33
CA ALA A 111 16.56 7.50 -15.41
C ALA A 111 17.91 7.06 -16.00
N GLY A 112 17.96 6.62 -17.26
CA GLY A 112 19.16 6.14 -17.91
C GLY A 112 19.72 4.81 -17.37
N LEU A 113 18.91 4.04 -16.63
CA LEU A 113 19.27 2.74 -16.07
C LEU A 113 19.10 1.59 -17.08
N ALA A 114 18.32 1.83 -18.12
CA ALA A 114 18.18 1.00 -19.30
C ALA A 114 18.30 1.93 -20.51
N LYS A 115 19.06 1.55 -21.54
CA LYS A 115 19.31 2.36 -22.72
C LYS A 115 18.15 2.33 -23.70
N ASP A 116 17.51 1.18 -23.79
CA ASP A 116 16.42 0.92 -24.73
C ASP A 116 15.36 -0.03 -24.11
N LEU A 117 14.30 -0.27 -24.88
CA LEU A 117 13.23 -1.17 -24.44
C LEU A 117 13.69 -2.63 -24.33
N LYS A 118 14.72 -3.06 -25.07
CA LYS A 118 15.25 -4.43 -24.98
C LYS A 118 16.00 -4.65 -23.67
N GLU A 119 16.74 -3.63 -23.21
CA GLU A 119 17.37 -3.64 -21.88
C GLU A 119 16.31 -3.55 -20.78
N LEU A 120 15.28 -2.70 -20.95
CA LEU A 120 14.17 -2.60 -20.00
C LEU A 120 13.41 -3.91 -19.85
N ASP A 121 13.16 -4.67 -20.94
CA ASP A 121 12.53 -5.98 -20.91
C ASP A 121 13.27 -6.96 -19.97
N LYS A 122 14.57 -6.78 -19.80
CA LYS A 122 15.44 -7.63 -18.97
C LYS A 122 15.83 -6.99 -17.63
N TYR A 123 15.48 -5.71 -17.41
CA TYR A 123 15.85 -4.98 -16.21
C TYR A 123 15.13 -5.52 -14.99
N PRO A 124 15.83 -6.12 -14.01
CA PRO A 124 15.20 -6.90 -12.95
C PRO A 124 14.47 -6.05 -11.90
N TRP A 125 14.75 -4.73 -11.84
CA TRP A 125 14.28 -3.84 -10.78
C TRP A 125 13.06 -3.02 -11.19
N THR A 126 12.22 -3.61 -12.04
CA THR A 126 10.92 -3.08 -12.43
C THR A 126 9.92 -4.21 -12.68
N GLY A 127 8.63 -3.96 -12.42
CA GLY A 127 7.54 -4.90 -12.73
C GLY A 127 7.39 -5.23 -14.21
N HIS A 128 7.91 -4.38 -15.10
CA HIS A 128 7.87 -4.62 -16.54
C HIS A 128 8.49 -5.97 -16.94
N SER A 129 9.69 -6.27 -16.45
CA SER A 129 10.39 -7.52 -16.78
C SER A 129 9.66 -8.77 -16.28
N ALA A 130 8.94 -8.65 -15.16
CA ALA A 130 8.10 -9.73 -14.62
C ALA A 130 6.85 -9.95 -15.49
N ILE A 131 6.15 -8.89 -15.91
CA ILE A 131 5.00 -8.96 -16.84
C ILE A 131 5.44 -9.56 -18.17
N MET A 132 6.60 -9.17 -18.70
CA MET A 132 7.17 -9.74 -19.93
C MET A 132 7.61 -11.20 -19.77
N GLY A 133 7.66 -11.74 -18.53
CA GLY A 133 8.14 -13.11 -18.26
C GLY A 133 9.62 -13.31 -18.56
N LYS A 134 10.44 -12.23 -18.53
CA LYS A 134 11.87 -12.27 -18.77
C LYS A 134 12.69 -12.43 -17.49
N LYS A 135 12.10 -12.06 -16.34
CA LYS A 135 12.69 -12.21 -15.01
C LYS A 135 11.64 -12.73 -14.05
N ASN A 136 12.10 -13.39 -12.99
CA ASN A 136 11.22 -13.85 -11.92
C ASN A 136 10.51 -12.67 -11.26
N ASN A 137 9.26 -12.88 -10.88
CA ASN A 137 8.51 -11.90 -10.11
C ASN A 137 9.00 -11.92 -8.66
N PHE A 138 9.75 -10.89 -8.26
CA PHE A 138 10.25 -10.75 -6.88
C PHE A 138 9.14 -10.55 -5.85
N LEU A 139 7.92 -10.19 -6.28
CA LEU A 139 6.78 -10.01 -5.39
C LEU A 139 6.07 -11.33 -5.03
N ILE A 140 6.54 -12.47 -5.54
CA ILE A 140 6.12 -13.79 -5.07
C ILE A 140 6.95 -14.10 -3.82
N PRO A 141 6.30 -14.26 -2.63
CA PRO A 141 7.03 -14.56 -1.42
C PRO A 141 7.76 -15.90 -1.56
N LYS A 142 9.06 -15.89 -1.39
CA LYS A 142 9.79 -17.14 -1.22
C LYS A 142 9.39 -17.74 0.13
N GLN A 143 9.03 -19.01 0.17
CA GLN A 143 8.87 -19.72 1.44
C GLN A 143 10.22 -19.69 2.16
N GLN A 144 10.39 -18.77 3.11
CA GLN A 144 11.56 -18.74 3.96
C GLN A 144 11.25 -19.40 5.30
N PRO A 145 12.15 -20.26 5.81
CA PRO A 145 12.09 -20.66 7.20
C PRO A 145 12.28 -19.38 8.07
N ASN A 146 11.47 -19.27 9.08
CA ASN A 146 11.24 -18.22 10.09
C ASN A 146 12.46 -17.41 10.65
N ASN A 147 13.31 -16.81 9.84
CA ASN A 147 14.49 -16.06 10.30
C ASN A 147 14.48 -14.57 9.94
N PHE A 148 13.33 -13.88 10.02
CA PHE A 148 13.36 -12.43 10.12
C PHE A 148 13.43 -12.03 11.60
N PRO A 149 14.41 -11.21 12.03
CA PRO A 149 14.62 -10.84 13.44
C PRO A 149 13.49 -10.01 14.06
N PHE A 150 12.41 -9.77 13.35
CA PHE A 150 11.19 -9.09 13.80
C PHE A 150 9.90 -9.89 13.51
N ALA A 151 9.98 -11.20 13.35
CA ALA A 151 8.81 -12.05 13.50
C ALA A 151 8.50 -12.10 15.02
N GLY A 152 7.92 -11.02 15.54
CA GLY A 152 7.22 -11.07 16.81
C GLY A 152 6.27 -12.24 16.74
N LYS A 153 6.28 -13.10 17.78
CA LYS A 153 5.44 -14.29 17.91
C LYS A 153 4.07 -14.01 17.31
N ARG A 154 3.69 -14.75 16.27
CA ARG A 154 2.32 -14.77 15.74
C ARG A 154 1.39 -15.13 16.92
N ILE A 155 0.78 -14.14 17.54
CA ILE A 155 -0.46 -14.38 18.25
C ILE A 155 -1.47 -14.61 17.12
N ALA A 156 -1.94 -15.84 17.01
CA ALA A 156 -2.91 -16.21 16.00
C ALA A 156 -4.17 -15.34 16.20
N PHE A 157 -4.42 -14.43 15.29
CA PHE A 157 -5.54 -13.49 15.32
C PHE A 157 -6.91 -14.20 15.27
N SER A 158 -6.92 -15.50 14.94
CA SER A 158 -8.12 -16.35 14.94
C SER A 158 -8.74 -16.58 16.33
N GLN A 159 -8.02 -16.28 17.42
CA GLN A 159 -8.55 -16.40 18.79
C GLN A 159 -9.27 -15.13 19.29
N PHE A 160 -9.18 -14.01 18.55
CA PHE A 160 -9.74 -12.72 18.95
C PHE A 160 -10.93 -12.24 18.10
N CYS A 161 -11.42 -13.06 17.16
CA CYS A 161 -12.68 -12.77 16.49
C CYS A 161 -13.83 -13.34 17.34
N PRO A 162 -14.72 -12.53 17.94
CA PRO A 162 -15.90 -13.07 18.59
C PRO A 162 -16.73 -13.78 17.52
N LYS A 163 -17.12 -15.03 17.78
CA LYS A 163 -18.15 -15.71 17.01
C LYS A 163 -19.40 -14.84 17.10
N THR A 164 -19.72 -14.16 16.02
CA THR A 164 -20.98 -13.45 15.88
C THR A 164 -22.10 -14.47 15.98
N GLU A 165 -22.88 -14.39 17.07
CA GLU A 165 -24.19 -15.02 17.15
C GLU A 165 -25.04 -14.56 15.98
N LYS A 166 -25.84 -15.48 15.46
CA LYS A 166 -26.70 -15.34 14.30
C LYS A 166 -27.52 -14.06 14.38
N ALA A 167 -27.13 -13.04 13.61
CA ALA A 167 -27.98 -11.89 13.35
C ALA A 167 -29.10 -12.33 12.41
N THR A 168 -30.34 -12.22 12.88
CA THR A 168 -31.56 -12.38 12.11
C THR A 168 -31.56 -11.36 10.96
N ILE A 169 -31.65 -11.86 9.75
CA ILE A 169 -31.69 -11.08 8.51
C ILE A 169 -33.01 -10.30 8.48
N ASN A 170 -32.94 -8.98 8.39
CA ASN A 170 -34.04 -8.09 8.12
C ASN A 170 -34.19 -7.93 6.59
N PRO A 171 -35.35 -8.22 5.97
CA PRO A 171 -35.46 -8.34 4.51
C PRO A 171 -35.54 -7.02 3.72
N GLU A 172 -35.34 -5.86 4.33
CA GLU A 172 -35.60 -4.55 3.69
C GLU A 172 -34.36 -3.77 3.26
N ASN A 173 -33.15 -4.36 3.28
CA ASN A 173 -31.97 -3.70 2.73
C ASN A 173 -31.15 -4.67 1.85
N PRO A 174 -31.08 -4.46 0.53
CA PRO A 174 -30.23 -5.29 -0.34
C PRO A 174 -28.77 -4.91 -0.13
N VAL A 175 -28.02 -5.78 0.54
CA VAL A 175 -26.57 -5.72 0.65
C VAL A 175 -25.97 -6.36 -0.60
N ASP A 176 -25.02 -5.68 -1.22
CA ASP A 176 -24.25 -6.04 -2.39
C ASP A 176 -23.73 -7.50 -2.36
N PRO A 177 -23.90 -8.32 -3.44
CA PRO A 177 -23.62 -9.76 -3.43
C PRO A 177 -22.17 -10.11 -3.77
N ALA A 178 -21.18 -9.48 -3.17
CA ALA A 178 -19.77 -9.70 -3.54
C ALA A 178 -18.86 -10.26 -2.44
N CYS A 179 -19.34 -11.02 -1.46
CA CYS A 179 -18.46 -11.69 -0.49
C CYS A 179 -19.05 -12.97 0.13
N HIS A 180 -19.41 -13.94 -0.71
CA HIS A 180 -19.55 -15.32 -0.23
C HIS A 180 -18.45 -16.19 -0.84
N VAL A 181 -17.35 -16.35 -0.11
CA VAL A 181 -16.45 -17.48 -0.32
C VAL A 181 -16.99 -18.65 0.48
N ALA A 182 -17.63 -19.59 -0.21
CA ALA A 182 -17.99 -20.89 0.33
C ALA A 182 -16.71 -21.68 0.69
N PRO A 183 -16.73 -22.55 1.73
CA PRO A 183 -15.60 -23.42 2.01
C PRO A 183 -15.47 -24.41 0.84
N GLY A 184 -14.36 -24.32 0.11
CA GLY A 184 -14.08 -25.16 -1.05
C GLY A 184 -13.91 -26.62 -0.67
N ASP A 185 -14.56 -27.46 -1.42
CA ASP A 185 -14.30 -28.88 -1.53
C ASP A 185 -12.84 -29.12 -1.97
N GLY A 186 -12.24 -30.16 -1.40
CA GLY A 186 -10.82 -30.49 -1.52
C GLY A 186 -10.34 -30.92 -2.90
N THR A 187 -10.55 -30.11 -3.94
CA THR A 187 -9.92 -30.29 -5.25
C THR A 187 -8.68 -29.39 -5.31
N GLY A 188 -7.50 -29.99 -5.41
CA GLY A 188 -6.17 -29.41 -5.32
C GLY A 188 -5.81 -28.34 -6.37
N VAL A 189 -6.57 -27.28 -6.47
CA VAL A 189 -6.22 -26.08 -7.21
C VAL A 189 -5.20 -25.31 -6.35
N LYS A 190 -3.92 -25.40 -6.69
CA LYS A 190 -2.87 -24.56 -6.11
C LYS A 190 -3.28 -23.11 -6.26
N ASN A 191 -3.70 -22.45 -5.17
CA ASN A 191 -4.02 -21.03 -5.19
C ASN A 191 -2.78 -20.25 -5.67
N LYS A 192 -2.90 -19.61 -6.85
CA LYS A 192 -1.83 -18.77 -7.40
C LYS A 192 -1.52 -17.63 -6.43
N PRO A 193 -0.23 -17.28 -6.25
CA PRO A 193 0.18 -16.13 -5.46
C PRO A 193 -0.52 -14.85 -5.93
N LEU A 194 -0.83 -13.93 -5.01
CA LEU A 194 -1.51 -12.66 -5.30
C LEU A 194 -0.78 -11.86 -6.40
N ALA A 195 0.54 -11.85 -6.36
CA ALA A 195 1.37 -11.17 -7.36
C ALA A 195 1.23 -11.74 -8.78
N GLU A 196 0.98 -13.05 -8.92
CA GLU A 196 0.70 -13.67 -10.24
C GLU A 196 -0.70 -13.30 -10.73
N LYS A 197 -1.70 -13.35 -9.84
CA LYS A 197 -3.07 -12.93 -10.16
C LYS A 197 -3.10 -11.47 -10.65
N THR A 198 -2.34 -10.58 -9.99
CA THR A 198 -2.25 -9.18 -10.40
C THR A 198 -1.61 -8.99 -11.78
N ILE A 199 -0.57 -9.77 -12.11
CA ILE A 199 0.02 -9.76 -13.47
C ILE A 199 -0.98 -10.26 -14.52
N GLU A 200 -1.72 -11.33 -14.20
CA GLU A 200 -2.77 -11.86 -15.09
C GLU A 200 -3.87 -10.81 -15.33
N GLU A 201 -4.32 -10.13 -14.28
CA GLU A 201 -5.31 -9.05 -14.37
C GLU A 201 -4.85 -7.92 -15.31
N VAL A 202 -3.58 -7.50 -15.21
CA VAL A 202 -3.00 -6.52 -16.13
C VAL A 202 -2.93 -7.04 -17.56
N LEU A 203 -2.51 -8.30 -17.76
CA LEU A 203 -2.36 -8.88 -19.09
C LEU A 203 -3.70 -9.14 -19.78
N LEU A 204 -4.76 -9.44 -19.04
CA LEU A 204 -6.12 -9.60 -19.58
C LEU A 204 -6.62 -8.33 -20.27
N GLN A 205 -6.17 -7.13 -19.87
CA GLN A 205 -6.47 -5.88 -20.56
C GLN A 205 -5.89 -5.83 -21.99
N PHE A 206 -4.95 -6.72 -22.32
CA PHE A 206 -4.27 -6.79 -23.61
C PHE A 206 -4.66 -8.02 -24.44
N GLY A 207 -5.44 -8.95 -23.88
CA GLY A 207 -5.98 -10.12 -24.56
C GLY A 207 -5.87 -11.41 -23.77
N ASP A 208 -6.60 -12.43 -24.21
CA ASP A 208 -6.77 -13.70 -23.49
C ASP A 208 -5.56 -14.64 -23.63
N LYS A 209 -4.83 -14.54 -24.76
CA LYS A 209 -3.66 -15.39 -25.03
C LYS A 209 -2.39 -14.73 -24.47
N LEU A 210 -1.75 -15.33 -23.50
CA LEU A 210 -0.59 -14.81 -22.78
C LEU A 210 0.51 -14.23 -23.68
N ARG A 211 0.86 -14.95 -24.77
CA ARG A 211 1.91 -14.48 -25.70
C ARG A 211 1.50 -13.24 -26.46
N GLU A 212 0.24 -13.16 -26.86
CA GLU A 212 -0.31 -12.01 -27.57
C GLU A 212 -0.49 -10.82 -26.62
N ALA A 213 -1.03 -11.04 -25.42
CA ALA A 213 -1.18 -10.04 -24.38
C ALA A 213 0.16 -9.38 -24.05
N ARG A 214 1.23 -10.17 -23.85
CA ARG A 214 2.58 -9.63 -23.63
C ARG A 214 3.10 -8.83 -24.83
N ARG A 215 2.82 -9.24 -26.04
CA ARG A 215 3.21 -8.50 -27.24
C ARG A 215 2.49 -7.14 -27.32
N ARG A 216 1.17 -7.12 -27.09
CA ARG A 216 0.36 -5.89 -27.09
C ARG A 216 0.76 -4.97 -25.93
N TYR A 217 0.95 -5.51 -24.73
CA TYR A 217 1.45 -4.76 -23.59
C TYR A 217 2.82 -4.11 -23.89
N ARG A 218 3.76 -4.85 -24.49
CA ARG A 218 5.06 -4.31 -24.88
C ARG A 218 4.93 -3.19 -25.92
N GLN A 219 4.02 -3.34 -26.87
CA GLN A 219 3.73 -2.29 -27.86
C GLN A 219 3.15 -1.03 -27.20
N PHE A 220 2.22 -1.22 -26.24
CA PHE A 220 1.66 -0.14 -25.44
C PHE A 220 2.76 0.60 -24.63
N VAL A 221 3.67 -0.13 -23.99
CA VAL A 221 4.80 0.49 -23.27
C VAL A 221 5.71 1.25 -24.24
N LYS A 222 5.99 0.69 -25.44
CA LYS A 222 6.79 1.35 -26.48
C LYS A 222 6.24 2.71 -26.89
N GLN A 223 4.94 2.85 -27.02
CA GLN A 223 4.27 4.12 -27.37
C GLN A 223 4.46 5.23 -26.32
N GLY A 224 4.83 4.85 -25.09
CA GLY A 224 5.11 5.81 -24.02
C GLY A 224 6.56 6.26 -23.89
N VAL A 225 7.49 5.68 -24.66
CA VAL A 225 8.93 6.00 -24.56
C VAL A 225 9.19 7.48 -24.86
N ASP A 226 8.61 7.98 -25.93
CA ASP A 226 8.83 9.35 -26.42
C ASP A 226 7.98 10.41 -25.71
N GLN A 227 7.06 9.99 -24.80
CA GLN A 227 6.16 10.90 -24.09
C GLN A 227 6.85 11.74 -23.00
N GLY A 228 8.12 11.45 -22.66
CA GLY A 228 8.90 12.22 -21.69
C GLY A 228 8.29 12.27 -20.29
N SER A 229 8.40 13.44 -19.65
CA SER A 229 7.77 13.69 -18.34
C SER A 229 6.26 13.89 -18.52
N ARG A 230 5.48 13.25 -17.66
CA ARG A 230 4.01 13.30 -17.65
C ARG A 230 3.53 14.02 -16.38
N PRO A 231 3.51 15.38 -16.36
CA PRO A 231 3.02 16.14 -15.21
C PRO A 231 1.53 15.91 -14.94
N ASP A 232 0.75 15.55 -15.93
CA ASP A 232 -0.65 15.13 -15.86
C ASP A 232 -0.89 13.91 -14.98
N LEU A 233 0.10 13.00 -14.85
CA LEU A 233 0.04 11.81 -14.00
C LEU A 233 0.63 12.02 -12.59
N GLN A 234 1.10 13.22 -12.28
CA GLN A 234 1.79 13.47 -11.00
C GLN A 234 0.88 14.01 -9.89
N GLY A 235 -0.42 14.11 -10.13
CA GLY A 235 -1.36 14.74 -9.22
C GLY A 235 -1.07 16.25 -9.10
N GLY A 236 -2.03 17.08 -9.32
CA GLY A 236 -1.83 18.50 -9.24
C GLY A 236 -3.03 19.26 -9.73
N GLY A 237 -3.87 19.66 -8.82
CA GLY A 237 -4.88 20.68 -8.90
C GLY A 237 -5.46 21.04 -10.27
N LEU A 238 -5.82 22.30 -10.39
CA LEU A 238 -6.50 22.92 -11.54
C LEU A 238 -5.87 22.68 -12.93
N VAL A 239 -4.56 22.57 -13.03
CA VAL A 239 -3.89 22.35 -14.34
C VAL A 239 -4.20 20.98 -14.90
N ARG A 240 -4.38 19.97 -14.05
CA ARG A 240 -4.69 18.61 -14.49
C ARG A 240 -6.16 18.45 -14.84
N SER A 241 -7.09 19.01 -14.07
CA SER A 241 -8.52 19.04 -14.41
C SER A 241 -8.82 19.77 -15.73
N ALA A 242 -7.85 20.54 -16.22
CA ALA A 242 -7.88 21.19 -17.53
C ALA A 242 -7.06 20.44 -18.61
N GLY A 243 -6.81 19.11 -18.42
CA GLY A 243 -6.07 18.30 -19.39
C GLY A 243 -4.56 18.49 -19.38
N GLY A 244 -4.00 19.02 -18.29
CA GLY A 244 -2.54 19.19 -18.12
C GLY A 244 -1.96 20.47 -18.77
N ASN A 245 -2.77 21.28 -19.44
CA ASN A 245 -2.34 22.50 -20.11
C ASN A 245 -2.79 23.73 -19.32
N LYS A 246 -1.85 24.55 -18.87
CA LYS A 246 -2.14 25.84 -18.20
C LYS A 246 -2.96 26.79 -19.06
N ALA A 247 -2.79 26.75 -20.38
CA ALA A 247 -3.54 27.60 -21.31
C ALA A 247 -5.04 27.27 -21.32
N SER A 248 -5.43 26.03 -21.04
CA SER A 248 -6.85 25.62 -20.98
C SER A 248 -7.59 26.21 -19.76
N LEU A 249 -6.86 26.78 -18.80
CA LEU A 249 -7.44 27.50 -17.64
C LEU A 249 -7.71 28.97 -17.94
N LEU A 250 -7.09 29.53 -18.97
CA LEU A 250 -7.28 30.91 -19.38
C LEU A 250 -8.66 31.06 -20.02
N GLY A 251 -9.50 31.90 -19.43
CA GLY A 251 -10.84 32.21 -19.97
C GLY A 251 -12.00 31.40 -19.39
N ARG A 252 -11.76 30.32 -18.61
CA ARG A 252 -12.84 29.61 -17.91
C ARG A 252 -13.25 30.37 -16.63
N LYS A 253 -14.55 30.56 -16.46
CA LYS A 253 -15.12 31.11 -15.21
C LYS A 253 -14.87 30.14 -14.06
N LYS A 254 -14.90 30.67 -12.83
CA LYS A 254 -14.62 29.86 -11.62
C LYS A 254 -15.60 28.67 -11.46
N GLU A 255 -16.84 28.87 -11.87
CA GLU A 255 -17.95 27.91 -11.84
C GLU A 255 -17.80 26.79 -12.88
N GLU A 256 -17.03 27.04 -13.95
CA GLU A 256 -16.78 26.07 -15.04
C GLU A 256 -15.52 25.22 -14.80
N ARG A 257 -14.85 25.43 -13.66
CA ARG A 257 -13.62 24.70 -13.32
C ARG A 257 -13.99 23.44 -12.55
N GLU A 258 -13.56 22.29 -13.06
CA GLU A 258 -13.70 21.03 -12.35
C GLU A 258 -12.93 21.08 -11.03
N LYS A 259 -13.51 20.47 -9.99
CA LYS A 259 -12.85 20.34 -8.69
C LYS A 259 -11.59 19.46 -8.83
N GLY A 260 -10.47 19.94 -8.33
CA GLY A 260 -9.20 19.24 -8.37
C GLY A 260 -8.52 19.22 -7.00
N ASP A 261 -7.91 18.11 -6.63
CA ASP A 261 -7.05 17.97 -5.45
C ASP A 261 -5.67 17.42 -5.85
N ALA A 262 -4.61 17.98 -5.25
CA ALA A 262 -3.23 17.54 -5.56
C ALA A 262 -2.93 16.09 -5.15
N ARG A 263 -3.79 15.49 -4.32
CA ARG A 263 -3.67 14.12 -3.81
C ARG A 263 -4.52 13.12 -4.58
N ILE A 264 -5.38 13.59 -5.49
CA ILE A 264 -6.34 12.76 -6.23
C ILE A 264 -6.11 12.94 -7.73
N LEU A 265 -6.08 11.83 -8.46
CA LEU A 265 -5.95 11.74 -9.90
C LEU A 265 -7.22 11.10 -10.46
N GLY A 266 -8.14 11.91 -10.97
CA GLY A 266 -9.43 11.47 -11.48
C GLY A 266 -10.25 12.63 -12.05
N SER A 267 -11.45 12.34 -12.50
CA SER A 267 -12.47 13.30 -12.91
C SER A 267 -12.88 14.22 -11.73
N GLY A 268 -13.56 15.32 -12.01
CA GLY A 268 -14.09 16.21 -10.98
C GLY A 268 -15.07 15.50 -10.05
N ASP A 269 -15.88 14.59 -10.59
CA ASP A 269 -16.84 13.77 -9.84
C ASP A 269 -16.13 12.78 -8.91
N PHE A 270 -15.11 12.08 -9.41
CA PHE A 270 -14.27 11.20 -8.60
C PHE A 270 -13.56 11.94 -7.46
N VAL A 271 -13.11 13.18 -7.70
CA VAL A 271 -12.51 14.01 -6.66
C VAL A 271 -13.53 14.34 -5.57
N ASN A 272 -14.77 14.72 -5.95
CA ASN A 272 -15.85 15.02 -5.01
C ASN A 272 -16.18 13.78 -4.16
N GLU A 273 -16.46 12.66 -4.80
CA GLU A 273 -16.80 11.40 -4.14
C GLU A 273 -15.70 10.94 -3.17
N THR A 274 -14.44 11.00 -3.59
CA THR A 274 -13.29 10.62 -2.74
C THR A 274 -13.17 11.53 -1.51
N LEU A 275 -13.43 12.81 -1.65
CA LEU A 275 -13.38 13.76 -0.52
C LEU A 275 -14.54 13.53 0.45
N GLU A 276 -15.76 13.35 -0.05
CA GLU A 276 -16.94 13.05 0.75
C GLU A 276 -16.79 11.74 1.53
N GLN A 277 -16.29 10.68 0.88
CA GLN A 277 -15.98 9.42 1.56
C GLN A 277 -14.92 9.59 2.65
N SER A 278 -13.90 10.42 2.40
CA SER A 278 -12.86 10.71 3.39
C SER A 278 -13.42 11.46 4.60
N GLU A 279 -14.29 12.43 4.40
CA GLU A 279 -14.97 13.18 5.48
C GLU A 279 -15.86 12.25 6.29
N THR A 280 -16.70 11.45 5.65
CA THR A 280 -17.57 10.46 6.31
C THR A 280 -16.79 9.44 7.13
N LEU A 281 -15.64 8.96 6.63
CA LEU A 281 -14.76 8.05 7.37
C LEU A 281 -14.11 8.72 8.59
N LEU A 282 -13.74 9.99 8.47
CA LEU A 282 -13.20 10.77 9.58
C LEU A 282 -14.28 10.99 10.66
N GLU A 283 -15.49 11.34 10.27
CA GLU A 283 -16.62 11.50 11.19
C GLU A 283 -16.95 10.20 11.92
N LYS A 284 -17.06 9.07 11.18
CA LYS A 284 -17.28 7.74 11.78
C LYS A 284 -16.15 7.37 12.75
N LYS A 285 -14.90 7.66 12.42
CA LYS A 285 -13.76 7.42 13.29
C LYS A 285 -13.79 8.30 14.53
N TYR A 286 -14.26 9.53 14.43
CA TYR A 286 -14.43 10.45 15.55
C TYR A 286 -15.56 9.99 16.48
N LEU A 287 -16.69 9.57 15.92
CA LEU A 287 -17.86 9.04 16.66
C LEU A 287 -17.60 7.67 17.29
N ALA A 288 -16.76 6.85 16.65
CA ALA A 288 -16.39 5.52 17.16
C ALA A 288 -15.24 5.53 18.16
N LYS A 289 -14.70 6.70 18.53
CA LYS A 289 -13.60 6.82 19.45
C LYS A 289 -14.07 6.50 20.87
N ARG A 290 -13.86 5.24 21.30
CA ARG A 290 -14.16 4.84 22.69
C ARG A 290 -13.28 5.61 23.67
N PRO A 291 -13.83 6.01 24.82
CA PRO A 291 -13.04 6.59 25.89
C PRO A 291 -11.86 5.67 26.28
N ILE A 292 -10.75 6.29 26.65
CA ILE A 292 -9.54 5.55 26.99
C ILE A 292 -9.73 4.68 28.26
N GLU A 293 -10.62 5.13 29.15
CA GLU A 293 -11.04 4.45 30.37
C GLU A 293 -11.81 3.15 30.05
N GLU A 294 -12.71 3.19 29.08
CA GLU A 294 -13.46 2.00 28.65
C GLU A 294 -12.53 0.98 27.98
N LEU A 295 -11.55 1.44 27.23
CA LEU A 295 -10.57 0.59 26.56
C LEU A 295 -9.70 -0.20 27.53
N ILE A 296 -9.25 0.42 28.64
CA ILE A 296 -8.42 -0.27 29.64
C ILE A 296 -9.22 -1.35 30.36
N GLU A 297 -10.52 -1.10 30.64
CA GLU A 297 -11.39 -2.09 31.25
C GLU A 297 -11.61 -3.30 30.34
N ILE A 298 -11.82 -3.07 29.02
CA ILE A 298 -11.95 -4.16 28.04
C ILE A 298 -10.67 -5.00 27.98
N VAL A 299 -9.50 -4.37 27.96
CA VAL A 299 -8.22 -5.08 27.93
C VAL A 299 -7.98 -5.84 29.24
N ALA A 300 -8.25 -5.21 30.37
CA ALA A 300 -8.11 -5.81 31.70
C ALA A 300 -9.04 -7.02 31.86
N GLY A 301 -10.32 -6.88 31.51
CA GLY A 301 -11.30 -7.97 31.57
C GLY A 301 -10.93 -9.16 30.69
N LYS A 302 -10.39 -8.92 29.47
CA LYS A 302 -9.93 -9.99 28.57
C LYS A 302 -8.68 -10.71 29.04
N LEU A 303 -7.83 -10.04 29.79
CA LEU A 303 -6.58 -10.63 30.34
C LEU A 303 -6.75 -11.15 31.76
N GLY A 304 -7.92 -10.97 32.40
CA GLY A 304 -8.15 -11.32 33.79
C GLY A 304 -7.32 -10.49 34.79
N LEU A 305 -6.99 -9.24 34.41
CA LEU A 305 -6.18 -8.32 35.21
C LEU A 305 -7.05 -7.17 35.74
N LYS A 306 -6.57 -6.52 36.82
CA LYS A 306 -7.22 -5.29 37.31
C LYS A 306 -6.69 -4.08 36.55
N PRO A 307 -7.56 -3.15 36.06
CA PRO A 307 -7.17 -1.95 35.31
C PRO A 307 -6.10 -1.11 36.05
N GLU A 308 -6.25 -0.95 37.37
CA GLU A 308 -5.35 -0.16 38.21
C GLU A 308 -3.91 -0.71 38.20
N LEU A 309 -3.77 -2.04 38.14
CA LEU A 309 -2.46 -2.69 38.06
C LEU A 309 -1.80 -2.57 36.72
N ILE A 310 -2.58 -2.42 35.62
CA ILE A 310 -2.06 -2.15 34.30
C ILE A 310 -1.52 -0.71 34.24
N CYS A 311 -2.21 0.25 34.86
CA CYS A 311 -1.78 1.66 34.93
C CYS A 311 -0.71 1.92 35.99
N SER A 312 -0.32 0.91 36.78
CA SER A 312 0.70 1.07 37.82
C SER A 312 2.11 0.86 37.28
N GLU A 313 3.13 1.32 38.00
CA GLU A 313 4.55 1.10 37.68
C GLU A 313 5.01 -0.37 37.80
N ASN A 314 4.07 -1.31 37.96
CA ASN A 314 4.38 -2.73 38.12
C ASN A 314 5.12 -3.27 36.88
N ARG A 315 6.33 -3.79 37.07
CA ARG A 315 7.23 -4.29 36.04
C ARG A 315 7.06 -5.78 35.72
N GLN A 316 6.13 -6.48 36.39
CA GLN A 316 5.86 -7.87 36.03
C GLN A 316 5.45 -8.01 34.58
N ARG A 317 5.91 -9.09 33.95
CA ARG A 317 5.78 -9.33 32.52
C ARG A 317 4.32 -9.21 32.01
N GLN A 318 3.38 -9.77 32.78
CA GLN A 318 1.95 -9.73 32.41
C GLN A 318 1.39 -8.31 32.29
N TYR A 319 1.78 -7.39 33.19
CA TYR A 319 1.33 -5.99 33.14
C TYR A 319 2.05 -5.20 32.07
N SER A 320 3.31 -5.50 31.79
CA SER A 320 4.07 -4.90 30.69
C SER A 320 3.49 -5.30 29.33
N GLU A 321 3.11 -6.57 29.17
CA GLU A 321 2.43 -7.06 27.96
C GLU A 321 1.03 -6.44 27.80
N ALA A 322 0.27 -6.30 28.89
CA ALA A 322 -1.04 -5.66 28.91
C ALA A 322 -0.95 -4.17 28.52
N ARG A 323 0.02 -3.41 29.08
CA ARG A 323 0.29 -2.02 28.68
C ARG A 323 0.63 -1.90 27.20
N SER A 324 1.46 -2.80 26.70
CA SER A 324 1.85 -2.80 25.27
C SER A 324 0.65 -3.07 24.35
N LEU A 325 -0.22 -4.02 24.73
CA LEU A 325 -1.45 -4.32 24.00
C LEU A 325 -2.43 -3.16 24.05
N PHE A 326 -2.65 -2.59 25.23
CA PHE A 326 -3.52 -1.42 25.40
C PHE A 326 -3.02 -0.22 24.59
N ALA A 327 -1.73 0.13 24.70
CA ALA A 327 -1.15 1.24 23.97
C ALA A 327 -1.27 1.04 22.44
N TRP A 328 -1.05 -0.19 21.97
CA TRP A 328 -1.23 -0.52 20.56
C TRP A 328 -2.69 -0.36 20.12
N LEU A 329 -3.65 -0.92 20.86
CA LEU A 329 -5.08 -0.80 20.56
C LEU A 329 -5.53 0.67 20.58
N ALA A 330 -5.16 1.41 21.62
CA ALA A 330 -5.57 2.80 21.77
C ALA A 330 -5.03 3.69 20.64
N VAL A 331 -3.77 3.54 20.24
CA VAL A 331 -3.13 4.39 19.22
C VAL A 331 -3.46 3.93 17.80
N GLU A 332 -3.33 2.63 17.53
CA GLU A 332 -3.37 2.12 16.15
C GLU A 332 -4.78 1.78 15.68
N GLU A 333 -5.64 1.27 16.56
CA GLU A 333 -6.98 0.84 16.18
C GLU A 333 -8.05 1.92 16.49
N VAL A 334 -7.99 2.53 17.69
CA VAL A 334 -8.97 3.55 18.10
C VAL A 334 -8.56 4.95 17.69
N GLY A 335 -7.23 5.22 17.60
CA GLY A 335 -6.69 6.48 17.10
C GLY A 335 -6.51 7.57 18.17
N HIS A 336 -6.33 7.18 19.44
CA HIS A 336 -5.89 8.12 20.48
C HIS A 336 -4.48 8.65 20.20
N PRO A 337 -4.18 9.91 20.52
CA PRO A 337 -2.81 10.43 20.46
C PRO A 337 -1.87 9.64 21.37
N ALA A 338 -0.69 9.26 20.89
CA ALA A 338 0.27 8.51 21.69
C ALA A 338 0.66 9.24 22.99
N ALA A 339 0.70 10.58 22.97
CA ALA A 339 0.98 11.39 24.15
C ALA A 339 -0.16 11.34 25.19
N GLU A 340 -1.41 11.15 24.78
CA GLU A 340 -2.56 10.95 25.65
C GLU A 340 -2.49 9.58 26.32
N VAL A 341 -2.23 8.54 25.52
CA VAL A 341 -2.07 7.15 26.03
C VAL A 341 -0.90 7.02 27.00
N ALA A 342 0.23 7.68 26.70
CA ALA A 342 1.40 7.67 27.58
C ALA A 342 1.17 8.40 28.92
N ARG A 343 0.27 9.40 28.98
CA ARG A 343 -0.11 10.06 30.23
C ARG A 343 -1.12 9.27 31.04
N PHE A 344 -1.89 8.43 30.36
CA PHE A 344 -2.90 7.58 31.01
C PHE A 344 -2.29 6.33 31.65
N LEU A 345 -1.22 5.78 31.05
CA LEU A 345 -0.45 4.63 31.57
C LEU A 345 0.57 5.03 32.63
#